data_e24272b36cab1e67747da0afe09813ec
#
_entry.id   e24272b36cab1e67747da0afe09813ec
#
_cell.length_a   1.000
_cell.length_b   1.000
_cell.length_c   1.000
_cell.angle_alpha   90.00
_cell.angle_beta   90.00
_cell.angle_gamma   90.00
#
_symmetry.space_group_name_H-M   'P 1'
#
loop_
_entity.id
_entity.type
_entity.pdbx_description
1 polymer ?
#
loop_
_entity_poly.entity_id
_entity_poly.type
_entity_poly.pdbx_seq_one_letter_code
_entity_poly.pdbx_strand_id
1 'polypeptide(L)'
;MTIPAVTNLLHCFDTFTELCASLSEDEWATPSLCPGWSVKDVAAHLAGIEKALRGWSPSVEQPPPFDTIGPYMQTARTWSGAQLLDDMRATLADRRTELGAMDDAAFDAASWTPVGAATYGRFMAVRTFDFWVHEQDIRVPVDKPGHLTGGAAELSLEEVRMSIGYIVGKRAGVPDGKSVKIVLTGPTTGELNAVVDGRARGVEHLEDPDATVTTDFLTFMLLACGRIDPQGPIGEGKVTYAGDTALADQLARNLRFTF
;
A
#
# COMPACT_ATOMS: atom_id res chain seq x y z
N MET A 1 24.25 -4.22 -6.79
CA MET A 1 23.55 -4.13 -5.47
C MET A 1 22.07 -4.06 -5.73
N THR A 2 21.26 -4.80 -5.01
CA THR A 2 19.79 -4.76 -5.17
C THR A 2 19.27 -3.40 -4.71
N ILE A 3 18.44 -2.73 -5.50
CA ILE A 3 17.88 -1.42 -5.13
C ILE A 3 16.96 -1.53 -3.91
N PRO A 4 16.79 -0.46 -3.08
CA PRO A 4 15.97 -0.51 -1.87
C PRO A 4 14.54 -1.01 -2.09
N ALA A 5 13.88 -0.64 -3.19
CA ALA A 5 12.54 -1.11 -3.51
C ALA A 5 12.46 -2.64 -3.63
N VAL A 6 13.45 -3.26 -4.26
CA VAL A 6 13.51 -4.73 -4.40
C VAL A 6 13.84 -5.38 -3.07
N THR A 7 14.77 -4.82 -2.29
CA THR A 7 15.06 -5.33 -0.93
C THR A 7 13.79 -5.35 -0.07
N ASN A 8 13.00 -4.27 -0.10
CA ASN A 8 11.76 -4.16 0.64
C ASN A 8 10.69 -5.12 0.12
N LEU A 9 10.58 -5.31 -1.21
CA LEU A 9 9.65 -6.27 -1.80
C LEU A 9 9.99 -7.71 -1.38
N LEU A 10 11.27 -8.08 -1.41
CA LEU A 10 11.71 -9.41 -0.97
C LEU A 10 11.44 -9.62 0.53
N HIS A 11 11.57 -8.58 1.34
CA HIS A 11 11.17 -8.63 2.75
C HIS A 11 9.64 -8.80 2.90
N CYS A 12 8.83 -8.12 2.08
CA CYS A 12 7.38 -8.35 2.05
C CYS A 12 7.04 -9.81 1.68
N PHE A 13 7.78 -10.44 0.77
CA PHE A 13 7.57 -11.86 0.46
C PHE A 13 7.75 -12.74 1.71
N ASP A 14 8.77 -12.46 2.52
CA ASP A 14 9.05 -13.20 3.75
C ASP A 14 7.96 -12.98 4.79
N THR A 15 7.67 -11.72 5.15
CA THR A 15 6.66 -11.36 6.17
C THR A 15 5.26 -11.83 5.79
N PHE A 16 4.89 -11.73 4.51
CA PHE A 16 3.60 -12.20 4.01
C PHE A 16 3.49 -13.72 4.05
N THR A 17 4.56 -14.43 3.67
CA THR A 17 4.61 -15.89 3.73
C THR A 17 4.52 -16.39 5.18
N GLU A 18 5.22 -15.73 6.11
CA GLU A 18 5.16 -16.04 7.55
C GLU A 18 3.75 -15.80 8.12
N LEU A 19 3.12 -14.68 7.76
CA LEU A 19 1.73 -14.39 8.12
C LEU A 19 0.81 -15.51 7.63
N CYS A 20 0.84 -15.82 6.34
CA CYS A 20 0.02 -16.87 5.73
C CYS A 20 0.24 -18.25 6.37
N ALA A 21 1.49 -18.57 6.73
CA ALA A 21 1.82 -19.83 7.41
C ALA A 21 1.27 -19.92 8.84
N SER A 22 0.96 -18.79 9.45
CA SER A 22 0.38 -18.73 10.81
C SER A 22 -1.14 -18.82 10.85
N LEU A 23 -1.81 -18.82 9.69
CA LEU A 23 -3.26 -18.78 9.59
C LEU A 23 -3.88 -20.18 9.75
N SER A 24 -4.94 -20.26 10.55
CA SER A 24 -5.84 -21.42 10.59
C SER A 24 -6.77 -21.44 9.37
N GLU A 25 -7.43 -22.57 9.11
CA GLU A 25 -8.41 -22.67 8.02
C GLU A 25 -9.58 -21.69 8.18
N ASP A 26 -10.00 -21.40 9.41
CA ASP A 26 -11.06 -20.42 9.69
C ASP A 26 -10.56 -18.99 9.37
N GLU A 27 -9.32 -18.66 9.74
CA GLU A 27 -8.72 -17.35 9.42
C GLU A 27 -8.55 -17.14 7.92
N TRP A 28 -8.24 -18.19 7.14
CA TRP A 28 -8.23 -18.12 5.67
C TRP A 28 -9.58 -17.76 5.07
N ALA A 29 -10.68 -18.14 5.72
CA ALA A 29 -12.04 -17.84 5.29
C ALA A 29 -12.58 -16.48 5.79
N THR A 30 -11.86 -15.83 6.72
CA THR A 30 -12.27 -14.53 7.29
C THR A 30 -12.38 -13.47 6.19
N PRO A 31 -13.41 -12.61 6.21
CA PRO A 31 -13.47 -11.43 5.34
C PRO A 31 -12.26 -10.52 5.56
N SER A 32 -11.58 -10.14 4.49
CA SER A 32 -10.47 -9.18 4.54
C SER A 32 -10.97 -7.73 4.56
N LEU A 33 -10.06 -6.74 4.64
CA LEU A 33 -10.44 -5.33 4.45
C LEU A 33 -10.73 -4.98 2.98
N CYS A 34 -10.47 -5.87 2.03
CA CYS A 34 -10.89 -5.69 0.64
C CYS A 34 -12.35 -6.11 0.48
N PRO A 35 -13.28 -5.22 0.09
CA PRO A 35 -14.70 -5.55 0.00
C PRO A 35 -14.96 -6.76 -0.91
N GLY A 36 -15.66 -7.77 -0.40
CA GLY A 36 -16.03 -8.98 -1.14
C GLY A 36 -14.91 -10.03 -1.26
N TRP A 37 -13.75 -9.81 -0.62
CA TRP A 37 -12.62 -10.74 -0.61
C TRP A 37 -12.41 -11.33 0.78
N SER A 38 -12.15 -12.63 0.82
CA SER A 38 -11.60 -13.30 1.99
C SER A 38 -10.09 -13.06 2.10
N VAL A 39 -9.52 -13.39 3.25
CA VAL A 39 -8.06 -13.46 3.46
C VAL A 39 -7.39 -14.33 2.38
N LYS A 40 -8.01 -15.46 2.02
CA LYS A 40 -7.52 -16.34 0.95
C LYS A 40 -7.54 -15.66 -0.42
N ASP A 41 -8.55 -14.85 -0.73
CA ASP A 41 -8.61 -14.11 -2.00
C ASP A 41 -7.49 -13.08 -2.09
N VAL A 42 -7.16 -12.38 -0.99
CA VAL A 42 -6.03 -11.42 -0.95
C VAL A 42 -4.71 -12.13 -1.21
N ALA A 43 -4.46 -13.26 -0.55
CA ALA A 43 -3.24 -14.04 -0.78
C ALA A 43 -3.17 -14.58 -2.22
N ALA A 44 -4.28 -15.06 -2.76
CA ALA A 44 -4.35 -15.51 -4.15
C ALA A 44 -4.12 -14.36 -5.15
N HIS A 45 -4.60 -13.15 -4.85
CA HIS A 45 -4.35 -11.97 -5.67
C HIS A 45 -2.85 -11.66 -5.75
N LEU A 46 -2.16 -11.55 -4.62
CA LEU A 46 -0.72 -11.27 -4.59
C LEU A 46 0.11 -12.37 -5.27
N ALA A 47 -0.20 -13.64 -4.99
CA ALA A 47 0.45 -14.77 -5.66
C ALA A 47 0.20 -14.74 -7.18
N GLY A 48 -1.02 -14.43 -7.61
CA GLY A 48 -1.40 -14.33 -9.02
C GLY A 48 -0.65 -13.23 -9.76
N ILE A 49 -0.42 -12.07 -9.12
CA ILE A 49 0.38 -10.98 -9.71
C ILE A 49 1.83 -11.43 -9.90
N GLU A 50 2.47 -11.98 -8.86
CA GLU A 50 3.86 -12.43 -8.98
C GLU A 50 4.00 -13.57 -9.99
N LYS A 51 3.00 -14.44 -10.11
CA LYS A 51 2.93 -15.48 -11.15
C LYS A 51 2.84 -14.90 -12.56
N ALA A 52 2.06 -13.83 -12.75
CA ALA A 52 1.98 -13.10 -14.01
C ALA A 52 3.28 -12.36 -14.36
N LEU A 53 4.02 -11.91 -13.35
CA LEU A 53 5.31 -11.22 -13.53
C LEU A 53 6.48 -12.18 -13.78
N ARG A 54 6.33 -13.47 -13.45
CA ARG A 54 7.38 -14.47 -13.65
C ARG A 54 7.72 -14.63 -15.14
N GLY A 55 8.98 -14.40 -15.49
CA GLY A 55 9.46 -14.44 -16.86
C GLY A 55 9.03 -13.26 -17.75
N TRP A 56 8.25 -12.31 -17.21
CA TRP A 56 7.92 -11.09 -17.95
C TRP A 56 9.11 -10.12 -17.95
N SER A 57 9.47 -9.62 -19.13
CA SER A 57 10.53 -8.62 -19.29
C SER A 57 9.94 -7.20 -19.23
N PRO A 58 10.57 -6.24 -18.52
CA PRO A 58 10.12 -4.86 -18.49
C PRO A 58 9.89 -4.27 -19.89
N SER A 59 8.71 -3.70 -20.12
CA SER A 59 8.32 -3.10 -21.40
C SER A 59 7.32 -1.99 -21.15
N VAL A 60 7.41 -0.88 -21.89
CA VAL A 60 6.42 0.20 -21.87
C VAL A 60 5.18 -0.17 -22.72
N GLU A 61 5.40 -0.93 -23.79
CA GLU A 61 4.37 -1.25 -24.77
C GLU A 61 3.56 -2.52 -24.42
N GLN A 62 4.17 -3.41 -23.67
CA GLN A 62 3.59 -4.71 -23.33
C GLN A 62 3.43 -4.81 -21.80
N PRO A 63 2.22 -4.50 -21.28
CA PRO A 63 1.96 -4.70 -19.85
C PRO A 63 2.10 -6.17 -19.46
N PRO A 64 2.33 -6.48 -18.17
CA PRO A 64 2.30 -7.85 -17.68
C PRO A 64 0.96 -8.52 -18.00
N PRO A 65 0.91 -9.86 -18.15
CA PRO A 65 -0.33 -10.61 -18.49
C PRO A 65 -1.27 -10.70 -17.27
N PHE A 66 -1.77 -9.56 -16.79
CA PHE A 66 -2.63 -9.46 -15.61
C PHE A 66 -4.03 -10.04 -15.82
N ASP A 67 -4.43 -10.29 -17.04
CA ASP A 67 -5.63 -11.04 -17.39
C ASP A 67 -5.61 -12.48 -16.86
N THR A 68 -4.44 -13.02 -16.54
CA THR A 68 -4.27 -14.35 -15.93
C THR A 68 -4.60 -14.40 -14.44
N ILE A 69 -4.63 -13.26 -13.74
CA ILE A 69 -4.84 -13.18 -12.29
C ILE A 69 -6.25 -13.67 -11.92
N GLY A 70 -7.28 -13.21 -12.62
CA GLY A 70 -8.66 -13.61 -12.35
C GLY A 70 -8.89 -15.12 -12.45
N PRO A 71 -8.51 -15.80 -13.54
CA PRO A 71 -8.56 -17.25 -13.66
C PRO A 71 -7.75 -17.99 -12.56
N TYR A 72 -6.57 -17.48 -12.20
CA TYR A 72 -5.78 -18.04 -11.12
C TYR A 72 -6.51 -17.96 -9.77
N MET A 73 -7.06 -16.79 -9.41
CA MET A 73 -7.84 -16.61 -8.18
C MET A 73 -9.06 -17.55 -8.13
N GLN A 74 -9.76 -17.74 -9.25
CA GLN A 74 -10.86 -18.69 -9.35
C GLN A 74 -10.42 -20.12 -9.01
N THR A 75 -9.27 -20.53 -9.53
CA THR A 75 -8.69 -21.85 -9.24
C THR A 75 -8.28 -21.94 -7.77
N ALA A 76 -7.60 -20.93 -7.23
CA ALA A 76 -7.14 -20.88 -5.85
C ALA A 76 -8.28 -20.95 -4.81
N ARG A 77 -9.49 -20.48 -5.17
CA ARG A 77 -10.68 -20.61 -4.31
C ARG A 77 -11.04 -22.06 -4.01
N THR A 78 -10.70 -22.98 -4.89
CA THR A 78 -10.96 -24.42 -4.72
C THR A 78 -9.92 -25.12 -3.82
N TRP A 79 -8.82 -24.45 -3.50
CA TRP A 79 -7.72 -25.00 -2.71
C TRP A 79 -7.93 -24.78 -1.21
N SER A 80 -7.26 -25.61 -0.39
CA SER A 80 -7.05 -25.30 1.02
C SER A 80 -6.07 -24.15 1.21
N GLY A 81 -6.04 -23.52 2.39
CA GLY A 81 -5.04 -22.50 2.72
C GLY A 81 -3.60 -23.02 2.54
N ALA A 82 -3.34 -24.26 2.95
CA ALA A 82 -2.04 -24.91 2.79
C ALA A 82 -1.63 -25.08 1.32
N GLN A 83 -2.56 -25.50 0.44
CA GLN A 83 -2.27 -25.62 -0.99
C GLN A 83 -1.94 -24.27 -1.65
N LEU A 84 -2.69 -23.21 -1.29
CA LEU A 84 -2.38 -21.86 -1.78
C LEU A 84 -1.02 -21.38 -1.27
N LEU A 85 -0.71 -21.60 0.01
CA LEU A 85 0.57 -21.24 0.60
C LEU A 85 1.75 -21.91 -0.10
N ASP A 86 1.63 -23.20 -0.42
CA ASP A 86 2.70 -23.94 -1.12
C ASP A 86 2.91 -23.43 -2.54
N ASP A 87 1.83 -23.15 -3.32
CA ASP A 87 1.94 -22.55 -4.67
C ASP A 87 2.52 -21.14 -4.60
N MET A 88 2.11 -20.34 -3.61
CA MET A 88 2.64 -18.99 -3.39
C MET A 88 4.14 -19.03 -3.05
N ARG A 89 4.59 -19.92 -2.16
CA ARG A 89 6.00 -20.09 -1.81
C ARG A 89 6.85 -20.41 -3.02
N ALA A 90 6.41 -21.33 -3.87
CA ALA A 90 7.10 -21.66 -5.11
C ALA A 90 7.18 -20.46 -6.05
N THR A 91 6.07 -19.74 -6.23
CA THR A 91 6.01 -18.53 -7.08
C THR A 91 6.96 -17.43 -6.57
N LEU A 92 6.95 -17.15 -5.27
CA LEU A 92 7.80 -16.11 -4.67
C LEU A 92 9.28 -16.50 -4.68
N ALA A 93 9.61 -17.80 -4.57
CA ALA A 93 10.98 -18.29 -4.72
C ALA A 93 11.53 -18.06 -6.14
N ASP A 94 10.71 -18.35 -7.17
CA ASP A 94 11.06 -18.06 -8.57
C ASP A 94 11.28 -16.55 -8.77
N ARG A 95 10.34 -15.72 -8.29
CA ARG A 95 10.47 -14.26 -8.40
C ARG A 95 11.69 -13.70 -7.67
N ARG A 96 12.00 -14.23 -6.49
CA ARG A 96 13.23 -13.89 -5.75
C ARG A 96 14.48 -14.18 -6.57
N THR A 97 14.51 -15.33 -7.23
CA THR A 97 15.61 -15.72 -8.09
C THR A 97 15.76 -14.78 -9.29
N GLU A 98 14.66 -14.46 -9.96
CA GLU A 98 14.64 -13.53 -11.10
C GLU A 98 15.13 -12.13 -10.69
N LEU A 99 14.53 -11.54 -9.63
CA LEU A 99 14.90 -10.21 -9.14
C LEU A 99 16.34 -10.15 -8.63
N GLY A 100 16.82 -11.22 -8.01
CA GLY A 100 18.21 -11.32 -7.53
C GLY A 100 19.24 -11.45 -8.63
N ALA A 101 18.86 -11.89 -9.82
CA ALA A 101 19.72 -11.99 -10.99
C ALA A 101 19.82 -10.68 -11.80
N MET A 102 18.95 -9.69 -11.51
CA MET A 102 18.94 -8.40 -12.20
C MET A 102 20.00 -7.46 -11.64
N ASP A 103 20.61 -6.68 -12.52
CA ASP A 103 21.49 -5.58 -12.17
C ASP A 103 20.78 -4.22 -12.10
N ASP A 104 21.49 -3.17 -11.70
CA ASP A 104 20.93 -1.83 -11.56
C ASP A 104 20.36 -1.32 -12.90
N ALA A 105 21.00 -1.64 -14.03
CA ALA A 105 20.54 -1.23 -15.36
C ALA A 105 19.19 -1.86 -15.73
N ALA A 106 18.93 -3.09 -15.30
CA ALA A 106 17.65 -3.75 -15.51
C ALA A 106 16.53 -3.06 -14.71
N PHE A 107 16.82 -2.54 -13.51
CA PHE A 107 15.85 -1.77 -12.72
C PHE A 107 15.62 -0.35 -13.24
N ASP A 108 16.60 0.24 -13.93
CA ASP A 108 16.45 1.53 -14.61
C ASP A 108 15.73 1.43 -15.97
N ALA A 109 15.55 0.21 -16.49
CA ALA A 109 14.87 -0.02 -17.76
C ALA A 109 13.45 0.54 -17.74
N ALA A 110 13.05 1.18 -18.84
CA ALA A 110 11.70 1.72 -19.02
C ALA A 110 10.65 0.58 -18.96
N SER A 111 9.60 0.80 -18.20
CA SER A 111 8.59 -0.20 -17.90
C SER A 111 7.19 0.40 -17.85
N TRP A 112 6.21 -0.40 -18.22
CA TRP A 112 4.83 -0.18 -17.81
C TRP A 112 4.72 -0.29 -16.28
N THR A 113 3.91 0.57 -15.69
CA THR A 113 3.53 0.50 -14.27
C THR A 113 2.05 0.89 -14.09
N PRO A 114 1.39 0.50 -13.00
CA PRO A 114 0.00 0.92 -12.73
C PRO A 114 -0.17 2.44 -12.60
N VAL A 115 0.92 3.18 -12.37
CA VAL A 115 0.93 4.64 -12.21
C VAL A 115 1.44 5.38 -13.46
N GLY A 116 1.51 4.68 -14.59
CA GLY A 116 2.01 5.20 -15.88
C GLY A 116 3.40 4.66 -16.22
N ALA A 117 3.93 5.03 -17.40
CA ALA A 117 5.25 4.61 -17.82
C ALA A 117 6.33 5.20 -16.90
N ALA A 118 7.23 4.33 -16.41
CA ALA A 118 8.32 4.70 -15.50
C ALA A 118 9.47 3.69 -15.61
N THR A 119 10.27 3.49 -14.57
CA THR A 119 11.29 2.44 -14.52
C THR A 119 10.73 1.15 -13.92
N TYR A 120 11.41 0.02 -14.18
CA TYR A 120 11.07 -1.25 -13.53
C TYR A 120 11.27 -1.19 -12.01
N GLY A 121 12.29 -0.47 -11.54
CA GLY A 121 12.49 -0.20 -10.11
C GLY A 121 11.32 0.56 -9.49
N ARG A 122 10.72 1.53 -10.21
CA ARG A 122 9.49 2.21 -9.78
C ARG A 122 8.32 1.23 -9.70
N PHE A 123 8.22 0.29 -10.62
CA PHE A 123 7.20 -0.75 -10.56
C PHE A 123 7.39 -1.65 -9.32
N MET A 124 8.62 -2.00 -8.98
CA MET A 124 8.90 -2.78 -7.75
C MET A 124 8.55 -2.01 -6.47
N ALA A 125 8.69 -0.68 -6.46
CA ALA A 125 8.19 0.15 -5.36
C ALA A 125 6.66 0.08 -5.23
N VAL A 126 5.93 0.17 -6.34
CA VAL A 126 4.47 -0.04 -6.34
C VAL A 126 4.11 -1.44 -5.86
N ARG A 127 4.87 -2.47 -6.26
CA ARG A 127 4.66 -3.84 -5.77
C ARG A 127 4.90 -3.98 -4.27
N THR A 128 5.91 -3.29 -3.72
CA THR A 128 6.17 -3.25 -2.27
C THR A 128 4.98 -2.64 -1.53
N PHE A 129 4.48 -1.50 -2.01
CA PHE A 129 3.28 -0.85 -1.46
C PHE A 129 2.07 -1.78 -1.49
N ASP A 130 1.82 -2.43 -2.62
CA ASP A 130 0.70 -3.34 -2.81
C ASP A 130 0.77 -4.55 -1.87
N PHE A 131 1.94 -5.18 -1.71
CA PHE A 131 2.16 -6.24 -0.74
C PHE A 131 1.92 -5.78 0.69
N TRP A 132 2.49 -4.63 1.07
CA TRP A 132 2.38 -4.12 2.43
C TRP A 132 0.92 -3.78 2.79
N VAL A 133 0.19 -3.12 1.89
CA VAL A 133 -1.23 -2.78 2.11
C VAL A 133 -2.08 -4.04 2.23
N HIS A 134 -1.90 -4.99 1.33
CA HIS A 134 -2.65 -6.25 1.36
C HIS A 134 -2.26 -7.14 2.55
N GLU A 135 -1.04 -7.04 3.05
CA GLU A 135 -0.66 -7.67 4.32
C GLU A 135 -1.49 -7.08 5.48
N GLN A 136 -1.69 -5.76 5.53
CA GLN A 136 -2.56 -5.14 6.53
C GLN A 136 -4.05 -5.50 6.32
N ASP A 137 -4.48 -5.70 5.07
CA ASP A 137 -5.83 -6.18 4.74
C ASP A 137 -6.13 -7.57 5.33
N ILE A 138 -5.11 -8.35 5.64
CA ILE A 138 -5.20 -9.64 6.34
C ILE A 138 -4.97 -9.46 7.83
N ARG A 139 -3.88 -8.80 8.26
CA ARG A 139 -3.47 -8.69 9.66
C ARG A 139 -4.56 -8.11 10.56
N VAL A 140 -5.24 -7.07 10.09
CA VAL A 140 -6.25 -6.38 10.90
C VAL A 140 -7.45 -7.28 11.21
N PRO A 141 -8.13 -7.91 10.26
CA PRO A 141 -9.30 -8.75 10.58
C PRO A 141 -8.96 -10.06 11.29
N VAL A 142 -7.74 -10.57 11.21
CA VAL A 142 -7.32 -11.79 11.95
C VAL A 142 -6.61 -11.47 13.28
N ASP A 143 -6.55 -10.19 13.68
CA ASP A 143 -5.92 -9.70 14.91
C ASP A 143 -4.45 -10.19 15.08
N LYS A 144 -3.68 -10.10 14.00
CA LYS A 144 -2.23 -10.41 13.99
C LYS A 144 -1.41 -9.16 13.61
N PRO A 145 -1.38 -8.13 14.47
CA PRO A 145 -0.70 -6.87 14.16
C PRO A 145 0.80 -7.08 13.91
N GLY A 146 1.38 -6.30 12.99
CA GLY A 146 2.81 -6.37 12.69
C GLY A 146 3.19 -5.62 11.42
N HIS A 147 4.50 -5.60 11.12
CA HIS A 147 5.12 -5.01 9.94
C HIS A 147 4.75 -3.52 9.76
N LEU A 148 4.67 -2.77 10.90
CA LEU A 148 4.34 -1.35 10.90
C LEU A 148 5.59 -0.45 10.94
N THR A 149 6.79 -1.02 10.79
CA THR A 149 8.08 -0.31 10.76
C THR A 149 8.98 -0.88 9.68
N GLY A 150 10.08 -0.18 9.40
CA GLY A 150 11.09 -0.61 8.42
C GLY A 150 10.78 -0.18 6.99
N GLY A 151 11.66 -0.55 6.07
CA GLY A 151 11.70 0.02 4.75
C GLY A 151 10.43 -0.17 3.91
N ALA A 152 9.66 -1.26 4.10
CA ALA A 152 8.41 -1.47 3.39
C ALA A 152 7.30 -0.53 3.88
N ALA A 153 7.18 -0.32 5.20
CA ALA A 153 6.24 0.62 5.79
C ALA A 153 6.57 2.07 5.39
N GLU A 154 7.86 2.44 5.44
CA GLU A 154 8.35 3.76 5.04
C GLU A 154 8.11 4.03 3.55
N LEU A 155 8.42 3.05 2.68
CA LEU A 155 8.15 3.15 1.25
C LEU A 155 6.65 3.29 0.98
N SER A 156 5.81 2.56 1.73
CA SER A 156 4.36 2.65 1.60
C SER A 156 3.82 4.03 2.01
N LEU A 157 4.41 4.65 3.04
CA LEU A 157 4.12 6.03 3.40
C LEU A 157 4.54 7.01 2.31
N GLU A 158 5.68 6.77 1.65
CA GLU A 158 6.16 7.61 0.55
C GLU A 158 5.22 7.57 -0.66
N GLU A 159 4.59 6.43 -0.97
CA GLU A 159 3.56 6.36 -2.01
C GLU A 159 2.37 7.30 -1.73
N VAL A 160 1.95 7.39 -0.45
CA VAL A 160 0.91 8.34 -0.05
C VAL A 160 1.43 9.78 -0.11
N ARG A 161 2.67 10.02 0.34
CA ARG A 161 3.32 11.35 0.31
C ARG A 161 3.38 11.92 -1.11
N MET A 162 3.75 11.11 -2.10
CA MET A 162 3.75 11.51 -3.50
C MET A 162 2.36 11.92 -4.01
N SER A 163 1.31 11.42 -3.38
CA SER A 163 -0.08 11.70 -3.73
C SER A 163 -0.72 12.83 -2.90
N ILE A 164 0.02 13.45 -1.97
CA ILE A 164 -0.55 14.41 -1.02
C ILE A 164 -1.22 15.62 -1.70
N GLY A 165 -0.66 16.12 -2.80
CA GLY A 165 -1.28 17.20 -3.57
C GLY A 165 -2.64 16.81 -4.17
N TYR A 166 -2.79 15.56 -4.62
CA TYR A 166 -4.07 15.03 -5.08
C TYR A 166 -5.07 14.87 -3.92
N ILE A 167 -4.62 14.32 -2.79
CA ILE A 167 -5.44 14.15 -1.58
C ILE A 167 -5.97 15.51 -1.13
N VAL A 168 -5.09 16.49 -0.94
CA VAL A 168 -5.44 17.81 -0.40
C VAL A 168 -6.27 18.61 -1.38
N GLY A 169 -5.89 18.64 -2.68
CA GLY A 169 -6.55 19.49 -3.66
C GLY A 169 -7.82 18.89 -4.27
N LYS A 170 -7.79 17.59 -4.63
CA LYS A 170 -8.89 16.95 -5.37
C LYS A 170 -9.83 16.17 -4.48
N ARG A 171 -9.32 15.48 -3.49
CA ARG A 171 -10.15 14.66 -2.59
C ARG A 171 -10.75 15.50 -1.48
N ALA A 172 -9.91 16.18 -0.71
CA ALA A 172 -10.36 17.01 0.41
C ALA A 172 -10.88 18.39 -0.03
N GLY A 173 -10.46 18.93 -1.19
CA GLY A 173 -10.92 20.22 -1.66
C GLY A 173 -10.51 21.38 -0.74
N VAL A 174 -9.29 21.29 -0.19
CA VAL A 174 -8.74 22.36 0.67
C VAL A 174 -8.68 23.67 -0.13
N PRO A 175 -9.23 24.79 0.40
CA PRO A 175 -9.31 26.05 -0.31
C PRO A 175 -7.94 26.65 -0.65
N ASP A 176 -7.93 27.51 -1.68
CA ASP A 176 -6.76 28.29 -2.04
C ASP A 176 -6.29 29.20 -0.91
N GLY A 177 -4.99 29.40 -0.76
CA GLY A 177 -4.35 30.13 0.33
C GLY A 177 -4.28 29.37 1.66
N LYS A 178 -4.75 28.11 1.73
CA LYS A 178 -4.75 27.29 2.94
C LYS A 178 -3.61 26.27 2.94
N SER A 179 -3.22 25.90 4.15
CA SER A 179 -2.17 24.92 4.43
C SER A 179 -2.61 23.88 5.44
N VAL A 180 -2.16 22.64 5.26
CA VAL A 180 -2.54 21.52 6.12
C VAL A 180 -1.35 20.65 6.46
N LYS A 181 -1.38 20.10 7.67
CA LYS A 181 -0.39 19.14 8.18
C LYS A 181 -1.10 17.87 8.65
N ILE A 182 -0.53 16.72 8.34
CA ILE A 182 -0.92 15.43 8.91
C ILE A 182 0.27 14.95 9.73
N VAL A 183 0.04 14.68 11.02
CA VAL A 183 1.05 14.17 11.96
C VAL A 183 0.76 12.71 12.23
N LEU A 184 1.76 11.86 12.00
CA LEU A 184 1.67 10.43 12.22
C LEU A 184 2.37 10.05 13.53
N THR A 185 1.66 9.28 14.35
CA THR A 185 2.15 8.72 15.62
C THR A 185 2.25 7.20 15.56
N GLY A 186 2.80 6.58 16.60
CA GLY A 186 2.91 5.12 16.70
C GLY A 186 4.26 4.58 16.23
N PRO A 187 4.33 3.32 15.73
CA PRO A 187 5.59 2.67 15.38
C PRO A 187 6.37 3.38 14.26
N THR A 188 5.67 3.83 13.22
CA THR A 188 6.21 4.71 12.18
C THR A 188 5.63 6.11 12.39
N THR A 189 6.51 7.10 12.52
CA THR A 189 6.15 8.50 12.75
C THR A 189 6.54 9.35 11.54
N GLY A 190 5.94 10.53 11.43
CA GLY A 190 6.28 11.47 10.36
C GLY A 190 5.24 12.55 10.19
N GLU A 191 5.51 13.44 9.24
CA GLU A 191 4.59 14.50 8.86
C GLU A 191 4.38 14.51 7.35
N LEU A 192 3.15 14.80 6.93
CA LEU A 192 2.83 15.14 5.54
C LEU A 192 2.29 16.56 5.55
N ASN A 193 2.97 17.44 4.82
CA ASN A 193 2.65 18.85 4.77
C ASN A 193 2.21 19.23 3.36
N ALA A 194 1.17 20.05 3.23
CA ALA A 194 0.72 20.56 1.95
C ALA A 194 0.22 21.99 2.04
N VAL A 195 0.42 22.73 0.96
CA VAL A 195 -0.11 24.07 0.75
C VAL A 195 -0.93 24.12 -0.53
N VAL A 196 -1.94 25.00 -0.56
CA VAL A 196 -2.71 25.30 -1.76
C VAL A 196 -2.42 26.74 -2.18
N ASP A 197 -1.75 26.90 -3.30
CA ASP A 197 -1.42 28.18 -3.92
C ASP A 197 -1.71 28.04 -5.43
N GLY A 198 -2.93 28.33 -5.84
CA GLY A 198 -3.50 28.03 -7.14
C GLY A 198 -3.60 26.51 -7.40
N ARG A 199 -2.68 25.74 -6.84
CA ARG A 199 -2.64 24.26 -6.91
C ARG A 199 -2.12 23.67 -5.59
N ALA A 200 -2.76 22.61 -5.13
CA ALA A 200 -2.27 21.85 -3.97
C ALA A 200 -0.96 21.12 -4.29
N ARG A 201 0.02 21.22 -3.41
CA ARG A 201 1.33 20.55 -3.51
C ARG A 201 1.88 20.20 -2.13
N GLY A 202 2.61 19.11 -2.06
CA GLY A 202 3.38 18.76 -0.88
C GLY A 202 4.54 19.75 -0.66
N VAL A 203 4.86 20.00 0.61
CA VAL A 203 6.04 20.77 1.04
C VAL A 203 6.77 20.00 2.13
N GLU A 204 8.09 20.21 2.23
CA GLU A 204 8.92 19.47 3.19
C GLU A 204 8.65 19.95 4.63
N HIS A 205 8.57 21.25 4.82
CA HIS A 205 8.37 21.88 6.12
C HIS A 205 7.19 22.85 6.10
N LEU A 206 6.45 22.88 7.21
CA LEU A 206 5.33 23.79 7.43
C LEU A 206 5.24 24.10 8.93
N GLU A 207 5.56 25.35 9.33
CA GLU A 207 5.60 25.74 10.74
C GLU A 207 4.19 25.96 11.30
N ASP A 208 3.41 26.85 10.69
CA ASP A 208 2.09 27.26 11.16
C ASP A 208 1.00 26.82 10.16
N PRO A 209 0.54 25.54 10.18
CA PRO A 209 -0.53 25.09 9.32
C PRO A 209 -1.87 25.69 9.75
N ASP A 210 -2.74 26.01 8.78
CA ASP A 210 -4.12 26.41 9.08
C ASP A 210 -4.87 25.28 9.81
N ALA A 211 -4.63 24.03 9.44
CA ALA A 211 -5.24 22.85 10.06
C ALA A 211 -4.25 21.69 10.20
N THR A 212 -4.36 20.98 11.31
CA THR A 212 -3.57 19.77 11.59
C THR A 212 -4.49 18.58 11.89
N VAL A 213 -4.20 17.45 11.27
CA VAL A 213 -4.78 16.14 11.57
C VAL A 213 -3.71 15.28 12.23
N THR A 214 -3.97 14.70 13.38
CA THR A 214 -3.05 13.75 14.04
C THR A 214 -3.73 12.40 14.20
N THR A 215 -3.05 11.35 13.77
CA THR A 215 -3.52 9.95 13.90
C THR A 215 -2.34 8.99 13.93
N ASP A 216 -2.56 7.73 14.31
CA ASP A 216 -1.51 6.72 14.19
C ASP A 216 -1.30 6.29 12.73
N PHE A 217 -0.08 5.77 12.48
CA PHE A 217 0.35 5.36 11.14
C PHE A 217 -0.58 4.36 10.47
N LEU A 218 -1.00 3.31 11.18
CA LEU A 218 -1.87 2.28 10.59
C LEU A 218 -3.24 2.86 10.22
N THR A 219 -3.87 3.59 11.15
CA THR A 219 -5.15 4.27 10.89
C THR A 219 -5.05 5.19 9.68
N PHE A 220 -3.97 6.00 9.60
CA PHE A 220 -3.72 6.85 8.43
C PHE A 220 -3.65 6.07 7.13
N MET A 221 -2.84 5.00 7.08
CA MET A 221 -2.68 4.19 5.88
C MET A 221 -3.98 3.50 5.46
N LEU A 222 -4.76 2.99 6.42
CA LEU A 222 -6.06 2.38 6.13
C LEU A 222 -7.07 3.40 5.58
N LEU A 223 -7.07 4.63 6.09
CA LEU A 223 -7.87 5.74 5.56
C LEU A 223 -7.41 6.14 4.15
N ALA A 224 -6.12 6.31 3.95
CA ALA A 224 -5.53 6.69 2.68
C ALA A 224 -5.74 5.63 1.58
N CYS A 225 -5.76 4.35 1.95
CA CYS A 225 -6.07 3.25 1.05
C CYS A 225 -7.58 2.93 0.95
N GLY A 226 -8.45 3.67 1.68
CA GLY A 226 -9.90 3.49 1.64
C GLY A 226 -10.38 2.16 2.20
N ARG A 227 -9.65 1.62 3.19
CA ARG A 227 -9.93 0.33 3.84
C ARG A 227 -10.94 0.43 4.98
N ILE A 228 -11.04 1.60 5.60
CA ILE A 228 -11.97 1.86 6.71
C ILE A 228 -12.75 3.15 6.48
N ASP A 229 -13.95 3.21 7.05
CA ASP A 229 -14.76 4.42 7.07
C ASP A 229 -14.14 5.42 8.07
N PRO A 230 -13.85 6.67 7.68
CA PRO A 230 -13.29 7.68 8.57
C PRO A 230 -14.16 7.99 9.79
N GLN A 231 -15.47 7.76 9.73
CA GLN A 231 -16.36 7.99 10.86
C GLN A 231 -15.98 7.17 12.10
N GLY A 232 -15.51 5.92 11.90
CA GLY A 232 -15.08 5.04 13.00
C GLY A 232 -13.94 5.65 13.81
N PRO A 233 -12.72 5.79 13.25
CA PRO A 233 -11.56 6.31 13.99
C PRO A 233 -11.73 7.76 14.47
N ILE A 234 -12.50 8.61 13.77
CA ILE A 234 -12.85 9.95 14.24
C ILE A 234 -13.73 9.85 15.49
N GLY A 235 -14.78 9.04 15.47
CA GLY A 235 -15.67 8.84 16.61
C GLY A 235 -15.00 8.20 17.83
N GLU A 236 -13.99 7.39 17.61
CA GLU A 236 -13.16 6.75 18.65
C GLU A 236 -12.05 7.66 19.22
N GLY A 237 -11.88 8.87 18.68
CA GLY A 237 -10.82 9.79 19.08
C GLY A 237 -9.41 9.38 18.63
N LYS A 238 -9.29 8.43 17.70
CA LYS A 238 -8.01 8.04 17.07
C LYS A 238 -7.49 9.08 16.07
N VAL A 239 -8.38 9.97 15.62
CA VAL A 239 -8.07 11.12 14.76
C VAL A 239 -8.39 12.39 15.54
N THR A 240 -7.39 13.26 15.72
CA THR A 240 -7.53 14.51 16.46
C THR A 240 -7.14 15.70 15.59
N TYR A 241 -7.64 16.88 15.94
CA TYR A 241 -7.53 18.09 15.15
C TYR A 241 -6.91 19.23 15.94
N ALA A 242 -6.16 20.12 15.24
CA ALA A 242 -5.70 21.40 15.75
C ALA A 242 -5.83 22.48 14.65
N GLY A 243 -5.87 23.75 15.06
CA GLY A 243 -6.10 24.88 14.15
C GLY A 243 -7.56 24.96 13.70
N ASP A 244 -7.80 25.15 12.42
CA ASP A 244 -9.13 25.09 11.79
C ASP A 244 -9.66 23.66 11.82
N THR A 245 -10.45 23.33 12.82
CA THR A 245 -10.99 21.98 13.05
C THR A 245 -11.98 21.55 11.98
N ALA A 246 -12.70 22.49 11.34
CA ALA A 246 -13.60 22.15 10.24
C ALA A 246 -12.82 21.72 9.01
N LEU A 247 -11.74 22.41 8.70
CA LEU A 247 -10.83 22.06 7.61
C LEU A 247 -10.09 20.73 7.90
N ALA A 248 -9.67 20.51 9.15
CA ALA A 248 -9.05 19.27 9.58
C ALA A 248 -10.00 18.06 9.44
N ASP A 249 -11.25 18.19 9.87
CA ASP A 249 -12.29 17.16 9.71
C ASP A 249 -12.57 16.87 8.23
N GLN A 250 -12.68 17.91 7.40
CA GLN A 250 -12.83 17.78 5.95
C GLN A 250 -11.65 16.99 5.34
N LEU A 251 -10.41 17.30 5.73
CA LEU A 251 -9.22 16.58 5.27
C LEU A 251 -9.25 15.11 5.71
N ALA A 252 -9.49 14.86 7.00
CA ALA A 252 -9.48 13.50 7.58
C ALA A 252 -10.51 12.56 6.93
N ARG A 253 -11.67 13.09 6.55
CA ARG A 253 -12.73 12.35 5.87
C ARG A 253 -12.44 12.05 4.39
N ASN A 254 -11.44 12.68 3.81
CA ASN A 254 -11.17 12.63 2.37
C ASN A 254 -9.72 12.21 2.05
N LEU A 255 -9.07 11.43 2.92
CA LEU A 255 -7.69 11.00 2.74
C LEU A 255 -7.50 9.97 1.62
N ARG A 256 -8.57 9.28 1.20
CA ARG A 256 -8.47 8.19 0.22
C ARG A 256 -7.90 8.66 -1.13
N PHE A 257 -6.76 8.05 -1.53
CA PHE A 257 -6.12 8.30 -2.84
C PHE A 257 -6.17 7.08 -3.78
N THR A 258 -6.37 5.89 -3.25
CA THR A 258 -6.54 4.67 -4.07
C THR A 258 -7.96 4.56 -4.62
N PHE A 259 -8.12 3.76 -5.67
CA PHE A 259 -9.40 3.50 -6.35
C PHE A 259 -10.23 2.42 -5.66
#